data_783b76158df3f79cb093ef582cc33baa
#
_entry.id   783b76158df3f79cb093ef582cc33baa
#
_cell.length_a   1.000
_cell.length_b   1.000
_cell.length_c   1.000
_cell.angle_alpha   90.00
_cell.angle_beta   90.00
_cell.angle_gamma   90.00
#
_symmetry.space_group_name_H-M   'P 1'
#
loop_
_entity.id
_entity.type
_entity.pdbx_description
1 polymer ?
#
loop_
_entity_poly.entity_id
_entity_poly.type
_entity_poly.pdbx_seq_one_letter_code
_entity_poly.pdbx_strand_id
1 'polypeptide(L)'
;SSMANISFFFPRAEKGTALGMNAGLGNLGVSVVQFVVPLIITMGVFGALGGEPQNWASNGQTKQIWLQNAGFIWIPFIVLSTLSAWFGMNDIASAKASFAEQSVIFTRKHNWLMCWLYLGTFGSFLGFAAGFPLLIKSQFPAVNPTTYAFLGPLVGALSRPIGGWISDKIGGAKVTQLVFIGMIAGVAGVLAFLPHGGVGGNFWGFFACFLALFALTGIGNGSTFMQVPMIFAGFHQKLAAGKGEAAQQQANASAVKEAAAVLGFTAAFAAYGGFFIPKSYGTSIELTGSVDAALYGFIAFYVSC
;
A
#
# COMPACT_ATOMS: atom_id res chain seq x y z
N SER A 1 8.90 14.00 1.30
CA SER A 1 8.22 13.02 2.17
C SER A 1 9.22 12.27 3.03
N SER A 2 8.78 11.67 4.15
CA SER A 2 9.63 10.87 5.05
C SER A 2 10.38 9.77 4.32
N MET A 3 9.75 9.11 3.35
CA MET A 3 10.35 8.08 2.50
C MET A 3 11.56 8.58 1.69
N ALA A 4 11.46 9.76 1.11
CA ALA A 4 12.57 10.36 0.38
C ALA A 4 13.75 10.68 1.32
N ASN A 5 13.47 11.18 2.53
CA ASN A 5 14.49 11.55 3.52
C ASN A 5 15.32 10.34 3.99
N ILE A 6 14.75 9.15 4.08
CA ILE A 6 15.48 7.93 4.46
C ILE A 6 16.70 7.71 3.56
N SER A 7 16.62 8.06 2.28
CA SER A 7 17.73 7.92 1.35
C SER A 7 18.95 8.76 1.71
N PHE A 8 18.81 9.81 2.53
CA PHE A 8 19.90 10.68 2.98
C PHE A 8 20.53 10.22 4.31
N PHE A 9 19.77 9.49 5.16
CA PHE A 9 20.19 9.17 6.53
C PHE A 9 20.67 7.74 6.72
N PHE A 10 20.21 6.80 5.88
CA PHE A 10 20.49 5.37 6.08
C PHE A 10 21.53 4.83 5.09
N PRO A 11 22.47 3.95 5.56
CA PRO A 11 23.43 3.27 4.69
C PRO A 11 22.71 2.30 3.73
N ARG A 12 23.37 1.95 2.63
CA ARG A 12 22.80 1.09 1.57
C ARG A 12 22.30 -0.25 2.10
N ALA A 13 23.02 -0.84 3.08
CA ALA A 13 22.72 -2.15 3.64
C ALA A 13 21.40 -2.19 4.47
N GLU A 14 20.94 -1.05 4.95
CA GLU A 14 19.77 -0.95 5.85
C GLU A 14 18.60 -0.17 5.24
N LYS A 15 18.76 0.34 4.01
CA LYS A 15 17.72 1.16 3.35
C LYS A 15 16.42 0.41 3.14
N GLY A 16 16.48 -0.87 2.79
CA GLY A 16 15.29 -1.70 2.58
C GLY A 16 14.50 -1.86 3.88
N THR A 17 15.18 -2.19 4.96
CA THR A 17 14.57 -2.29 6.29
C THR A 17 13.98 -0.95 6.75
N ALA A 18 14.74 0.16 6.64
CA ALA A 18 14.28 1.49 7.05
C ALA A 18 13.07 1.97 6.24
N LEU A 19 13.08 1.79 4.92
CA LEU A 19 11.95 2.10 4.04
C LEU A 19 10.74 1.21 4.36
N GLY A 20 10.98 -0.08 4.59
CA GLY A 20 9.95 -1.05 4.97
C GLY A 20 9.29 -0.69 6.30
N MET A 21 10.08 -0.36 7.31
CA MET A 21 9.57 0.05 8.63
C MET A 21 8.76 1.35 8.55
N ASN A 22 9.31 2.41 7.94
CA ASN A 22 8.62 3.69 7.84
C ASN A 22 7.28 3.56 7.12
N ALA A 23 7.25 2.85 6.01
CA ALA A 23 6.03 2.68 5.24
C ALA A 23 5.08 1.63 5.84
N GLY A 24 5.61 0.59 6.47
CA GLY A 24 4.81 -0.41 7.19
C GLY A 24 4.05 0.20 8.36
N LEU A 25 4.75 0.93 9.22
CA LEU A 25 4.14 1.63 10.36
C LEU A 25 3.14 2.69 9.89
N GLY A 26 3.44 3.44 8.81
CA GLY A 26 2.48 4.37 8.21
C GLY A 26 1.21 3.68 7.69
N ASN A 27 1.35 2.51 7.09
CA ASN A 27 0.21 1.73 6.56
C ASN A 27 -0.64 1.04 7.65
N LEU A 28 -0.14 0.90 8.90
CA LEU A 28 -0.95 0.42 10.02
C LEU A 28 -2.20 1.28 10.22
N GLY A 29 -2.13 2.57 9.88
CA GLY A 29 -3.28 3.47 9.93
C GLY A 29 -4.50 2.96 9.16
N VAL A 30 -4.32 2.25 8.05
CA VAL A 30 -5.42 1.66 7.26
C VAL A 30 -6.18 0.63 8.09
N SER A 31 -5.46 -0.27 8.78
CA SER A 31 -6.06 -1.27 9.67
C SER A 31 -6.72 -0.62 10.89
N VAL A 32 -6.04 0.35 11.50
CA VAL A 32 -6.58 1.08 12.68
C VAL A 32 -7.88 1.79 12.32
N VAL A 33 -7.97 2.46 11.17
CA VAL A 33 -9.20 3.11 10.70
C VAL A 33 -10.31 2.09 10.51
N GLN A 34 -10.05 0.96 9.85
CA GLN A 34 -11.05 -0.09 9.62
C GLN A 34 -11.54 -0.75 10.90
N PHE A 35 -10.72 -0.81 11.94
CA PHE A 35 -11.10 -1.32 13.25
C PHE A 35 -11.81 -0.28 14.10
N VAL A 36 -11.27 0.93 14.21
CA VAL A 36 -11.75 1.98 15.14
C VAL A 36 -13.03 2.63 14.65
N VAL A 37 -13.15 2.92 13.35
CA VAL A 37 -14.32 3.68 12.83
C VAL A 37 -15.64 2.98 13.08
N PRO A 38 -15.80 1.66 12.82
CA PRO A 38 -17.07 0.96 13.14
C PRO A 38 -17.46 1.01 14.62
N LEU A 39 -16.50 1.11 15.52
CA LEU A 39 -16.74 1.22 16.96
C LEU A 39 -17.12 2.66 17.34
N ILE A 40 -16.33 3.64 16.92
CA ILE A 40 -16.48 5.03 17.35
C ILE A 40 -17.78 5.69 16.86
N ILE A 41 -18.27 5.29 15.68
CA ILE A 41 -19.54 5.81 15.15
C ILE A 41 -20.76 5.35 15.95
N THR A 42 -20.65 4.31 16.80
CA THR A 42 -21.73 3.83 17.66
C THR A 42 -21.73 4.47 19.05
N MET A 43 -20.78 5.40 19.30
CA MET A 43 -20.57 6.00 20.61
C MET A 43 -20.73 7.52 20.55
N GLY A 44 -21.47 8.11 21.49
CA GLY A 44 -21.61 9.56 21.63
C GLY A 44 -20.42 10.23 22.37
N VAL A 45 -19.18 9.84 22.05
CA VAL A 45 -17.97 10.21 22.84
C VAL A 45 -17.57 11.68 22.76
N PHE A 46 -18.03 12.42 21.75
CA PHE A 46 -17.69 13.84 21.58
C PHE A 46 -18.77 14.79 22.14
N GLY A 47 -19.82 14.26 22.77
CA GLY A 47 -20.88 15.06 23.37
C GLY A 47 -21.46 16.08 22.36
N ALA A 48 -21.63 17.32 22.81
CA ALA A 48 -22.17 18.40 21.98
C ALA A 48 -21.30 18.71 20.72
N LEU A 49 -19.99 18.48 20.78
CA LEU A 49 -19.09 18.65 19.63
C LEU A 49 -19.34 17.57 18.55
N GLY A 50 -19.84 16.41 18.94
CA GLY A 50 -20.18 15.31 18.05
C GLY A 50 -21.48 15.51 17.28
N GLY A 51 -22.30 16.51 17.64
CA GLY A 51 -23.60 16.76 17.03
C GLY A 51 -24.63 15.66 17.29
N GLU A 52 -25.77 15.75 16.60
CA GLU A 52 -26.88 14.82 16.77
C GLU A 52 -26.62 13.48 16.08
N PRO A 53 -27.10 12.35 16.69
CA PRO A 53 -27.00 11.04 16.07
C PRO A 53 -27.93 10.92 14.86
N GLN A 54 -27.52 10.12 13.90
CA GLN A 54 -28.39 9.69 12.80
C GLN A 54 -29.01 8.34 13.12
N ASN A 55 -30.27 8.17 12.72
CA ASN A 55 -30.97 6.89 12.86
C ASN A 55 -30.57 5.95 11.72
N TRP A 56 -29.89 4.86 12.05
CA TRP A 56 -29.53 3.80 11.11
C TRP A 56 -30.47 2.62 11.28
N ALA A 57 -31.26 2.34 10.24
CA ALA A 57 -32.14 1.17 10.20
C ALA A 57 -31.49 0.03 9.43
N SER A 58 -31.31 -1.13 10.07
CA SER A 58 -30.80 -2.34 9.44
C SER A 58 -31.45 -3.57 10.09
N ASN A 59 -31.92 -4.49 9.26
CA ASN A 59 -32.57 -5.75 9.70
C ASN A 59 -33.72 -5.54 10.73
N GLY A 60 -34.55 -4.50 10.56
CA GLY A 60 -35.64 -4.19 11.46
C GLY A 60 -35.23 -3.56 12.80
N GLN A 61 -33.94 -3.30 13.01
CA GLN A 61 -33.44 -2.60 14.20
C GLN A 61 -33.01 -1.19 13.82
N THR A 62 -33.41 -0.20 14.61
CA THR A 62 -32.94 1.18 14.50
C THR A 62 -31.88 1.41 15.58
N LYS A 63 -30.66 1.85 15.13
CA LYS A 63 -29.56 2.24 16.01
C LYS A 63 -29.21 3.69 15.76
N GLN A 64 -28.83 4.40 16.82
CA GLN A 64 -28.26 5.73 16.71
C GLN A 64 -26.77 5.61 16.37
N ILE A 65 -26.33 6.35 15.38
CA ILE A 65 -24.92 6.40 14.96
C ILE A 65 -24.49 7.85 14.77
N TRP A 66 -23.24 8.12 15.05
CA TRP A 66 -22.56 9.41 14.86
C TRP A 66 -21.52 9.28 13.76
N LEU A 67 -21.93 9.35 12.48
CA LEU A 67 -21.01 9.20 11.33
C LEU A 67 -19.85 10.21 11.36
N GLN A 68 -20.11 11.42 11.87
CA GLN A 68 -19.11 12.47 12.01
C GLN A 68 -17.94 12.08 12.93
N ASN A 69 -18.16 11.16 13.88
CA ASN A 69 -17.11 10.67 14.77
C ASN A 69 -16.01 9.94 14.01
N ALA A 70 -16.32 9.38 12.83
CA ALA A 70 -15.33 8.77 11.94
C ALA A 70 -14.22 9.75 11.53
N GLY A 71 -14.52 11.06 11.46
CA GLY A 71 -13.54 12.11 11.20
C GLY A 71 -12.96 12.73 12.48
N PHE A 72 -13.82 13.03 13.46
CA PHE A 72 -13.42 13.75 14.67
C PHE A 72 -12.37 13.02 15.50
N ILE A 73 -12.41 11.69 15.56
CA ILE A 73 -11.42 10.89 16.30
C ILE A 73 -9.97 11.15 15.86
N TRP A 74 -9.77 11.53 14.60
CA TRP A 74 -8.42 11.72 14.04
C TRP A 74 -7.88 13.14 14.24
N ILE A 75 -8.72 14.13 14.56
CA ILE A 75 -8.30 15.54 14.69
C ILE A 75 -7.17 15.70 15.72
N PRO A 76 -7.25 15.14 16.95
CA PRO A 76 -6.17 15.27 17.92
C PRO A 76 -4.84 14.68 17.44
N PHE A 77 -4.91 13.53 16.76
CA PHE A 77 -3.72 12.88 16.22
C PHE A 77 -3.11 13.65 15.05
N ILE A 78 -3.94 14.25 14.18
CA ILE A 78 -3.48 15.13 13.09
C ILE A 78 -2.79 16.37 13.65
N VAL A 79 -3.40 17.02 14.65
CA VAL A 79 -2.81 18.18 15.33
C VAL A 79 -1.47 17.82 15.96
N LEU A 80 -1.42 16.73 16.72
CA LEU A 80 -0.18 16.25 17.36
C LEU A 80 0.90 15.94 16.31
N SER A 81 0.55 15.26 15.22
CA SER A 81 1.47 14.94 14.13
C SER A 81 1.99 16.22 13.44
N THR A 82 1.11 17.19 13.21
CA THR A 82 1.47 18.48 12.61
C THR A 82 2.44 19.25 13.50
N LEU A 83 2.16 19.34 14.80
CA LEU A 83 3.04 20.00 15.77
C LEU A 83 4.39 19.27 15.88
N SER A 84 4.37 17.94 15.92
CA SER A 84 5.59 17.11 15.93
C SER A 84 6.44 17.33 14.67
N ALA A 85 5.82 17.45 13.50
CA ALA A 85 6.52 17.75 12.26
C ALA A 85 7.08 19.17 12.27
N TRP A 86 6.29 20.14 12.74
CA TRP A 86 6.70 21.55 12.78
C TRP A 86 7.89 21.81 13.70
N PHE A 87 7.90 21.22 14.89
CA PHE A 87 8.95 21.43 15.88
C PHE A 87 10.10 20.41 15.81
N GLY A 88 9.85 19.21 15.29
CA GLY A 88 10.82 18.12 15.31
C GLY A 88 11.49 17.80 13.97
N MET A 89 10.98 18.32 12.85
CA MET A 89 11.58 18.06 11.54
C MET A 89 12.38 19.24 11.03
N ASN A 90 13.49 18.96 10.36
CA ASN A 90 14.34 19.97 9.72
C ASN A 90 14.27 19.88 8.21
N ASP A 91 14.26 21.02 7.54
CA ASP A 91 14.39 21.09 6.08
C ASP A 91 15.83 20.74 5.66
N ILE A 92 15.95 19.71 4.83
CA ILE A 92 17.24 19.29 4.30
C ILE A 92 17.53 20.09 3.04
N ALA A 93 18.50 21.02 3.09
CA ALA A 93 18.85 21.87 1.96
C ALA A 93 19.27 21.07 0.71
N SER A 94 19.99 19.96 0.90
CA SER A 94 20.42 19.05 -0.18
C SER A 94 19.28 18.26 -0.83
N ALA A 95 18.11 18.20 -0.19
CA ALA A 95 16.94 17.53 -0.74
C ALA A 95 16.05 18.44 -1.60
N LYS A 96 16.34 19.75 -1.65
CA LYS A 96 15.62 20.70 -2.50
C LYS A 96 15.99 20.45 -3.96
N ALA A 97 14.99 20.19 -4.79
CA ALA A 97 15.12 20.07 -6.24
C ALA A 97 13.95 20.77 -6.92
N SER A 98 14.21 21.46 -8.03
CA SER A 98 13.16 22.10 -8.83
C SER A 98 12.31 21.03 -9.54
N PHE A 99 11.11 21.42 -9.98
CA PHE A 99 10.28 20.53 -10.80
C PHE A 99 11.00 20.10 -12.08
N ALA A 100 11.72 21.03 -12.73
CA ALA A 100 12.49 20.74 -13.94
C ALA A 100 13.57 19.68 -13.70
N GLU A 101 14.29 19.75 -12.57
CA GLU A 101 15.29 18.74 -12.19
C GLU A 101 14.66 17.38 -11.91
N GLN A 102 13.46 17.37 -11.30
CA GLN A 102 12.75 16.13 -10.98
C GLN A 102 12.08 15.51 -12.21
N SER A 103 11.67 16.32 -13.21
CA SER A 103 10.97 15.83 -14.40
C SER A 103 11.81 14.89 -15.28
N VAL A 104 13.13 14.86 -15.10
CA VAL A 104 14.02 13.91 -15.78
C VAL A 104 13.62 12.45 -15.57
N ILE A 105 12.95 12.13 -14.45
CA ILE A 105 12.49 10.76 -14.16
C ILE A 105 11.54 10.22 -15.23
N PHE A 106 10.75 11.08 -15.89
CA PHE A 106 9.82 10.66 -16.94
C PHE A 106 10.51 10.12 -18.20
N THR A 107 11.77 10.48 -18.42
CA THR A 107 12.59 9.93 -19.50
C THR A 107 13.24 8.59 -19.14
N ARG A 108 13.19 8.19 -17.88
CA ARG A 108 13.83 6.97 -17.37
C ARG A 108 12.93 5.75 -17.53
N LYS A 109 13.35 4.76 -18.29
CA LYS A 109 12.63 3.48 -18.43
C LYS A 109 12.38 2.80 -17.09
N HIS A 110 13.37 2.85 -16.19
CA HIS A 110 13.27 2.26 -14.85
C HIS A 110 12.18 2.92 -13.97
N ASN A 111 11.90 4.21 -14.17
CA ASN A 111 10.80 4.86 -13.47
C ASN A 111 9.45 4.19 -13.80
N TRP A 112 9.16 4.00 -15.08
CA TRP A 112 7.91 3.37 -15.52
C TRP A 112 7.80 1.90 -15.13
N LEU A 113 8.93 1.17 -15.20
CA LEU A 113 8.98 -0.21 -14.72
C LEU A 113 8.67 -0.27 -13.21
N MET A 114 9.28 0.61 -12.42
CA MET A 114 9.01 0.65 -10.98
C MET A 114 7.58 1.07 -10.67
N CYS A 115 6.98 1.99 -11.46
CA CYS A 115 5.56 2.32 -11.34
C CYS A 115 4.67 1.09 -11.57
N TRP A 116 4.97 0.28 -12.59
CA TRP A 116 4.22 -0.93 -12.91
C TRP A 116 4.31 -1.96 -11.80
N LEU A 117 5.52 -2.29 -11.37
CA LEU A 117 5.76 -3.25 -10.28
C LEU A 117 5.16 -2.77 -8.95
N TYR A 118 5.25 -1.47 -8.66
CA TYR A 118 4.71 -0.95 -7.41
C TYR A 118 3.18 -0.80 -7.44
N LEU A 119 2.59 -0.58 -8.61
CA LEU A 119 1.14 -0.72 -8.79
C LEU A 119 0.70 -2.15 -8.48
N GLY A 120 1.49 -3.16 -8.91
CA GLY A 120 1.23 -4.57 -8.61
C GLY A 120 1.33 -4.91 -7.12
N THR A 121 2.24 -4.29 -6.38
CA THR A 121 2.41 -4.56 -4.94
C THR A 121 1.62 -3.58 -4.08
N PHE A 122 1.96 -2.31 -4.07
CA PHE A 122 1.31 -1.30 -3.22
C PHE A 122 -0.10 -0.95 -3.70
N GLY A 123 -0.30 -0.87 -5.01
CA GLY A 123 -1.64 -0.67 -5.57
C GLY A 123 -2.59 -1.80 -5.18
N SER A 124 -2.11 -3.05 -5.22
CA SER A 124 -2.89 -4.21 -4.75
C SER A 124 -3.17 -4.15 -3.25
N PHE A 125 -2.18 -3.75 -2.43
CA PHE A 125 -2.41 -3.56 -1.00
C PHE A 125 -3.54 -2.56 -0.72
N LEU A 126 -3.48 -1.38 -1.34
CA LEU A 126 -4.52 -0.35 -1.16
C LEU A 126 -5.87 -0.80 -1.73
N GLY A 127 -5.85 -1.40 -2.92
CA GLY A 127 -7.07 -1.86 -3.57
C GLY A 127 -7.74 -3.00 -2.84
N PHE A 128 -6.98 -3.96 -2.34
CA PHE A 128 -7.51 -5.03 -1.49
C PHE A 128 -8.03 -4.45 -0.17
N ALA A 129 -7.29 -3.55 0.48
CA ALA A 129 -7.75 -2.93 1.71
C ALA A 129 -9.10 -2.20 1.53
N ALA A 130 -9.28 -1.48 0.43
CA ALA A 130 -10.52 -0.77 0.12
C ALA A 130 -11.65 -1.71 -0.33
N GLY A 131 -11.33 -2.76 -1.09
CA GLY A 131 -12.33 -3.68 -1.66
C GLY A 131 -12.70 -4.87 -0.77
N PHE A 132 -11.87 -5.25 0.19
CA PHE A 132 -12.05 -6.46 0.99
C PHE A 132 -13.35 -6.49 1.82
N PRO A 133 -13.76 -5.40 2.51
CA PRO A 133 -15.04 -5.39 3.21
C PRO A 133 -16.23 -5.61 2.27
N LEU A 134 -16.21 -5.00 1.09
CA LEU A 134 -17.24 -5.15 0.08
C LEU A 134 -17.29 -6.58 -0.46
N LEU A 135 -16.12 -7.16 -0.70
CA LEU A 135 -16.01 -8.54 -1.22
C LEU A 135 -16.52 -9.55 -0.20
N ILE A 136 -16.17 -9.42 1.09
CA ILE A 136 -16.73 -10.26 2.16
C ILE A 136 -18.26 -10.15 2.16
N LYS A 137 -18.79 -8.91 2.14
CA LYS A 137 -20.23 -8.68 2.22
C LYS A 137 -20.99 -9.25 1.02
N SER A 138 -20.42 -9.14 -0.19
CA SER A 138 -21.08 -9.60 -1.42
C SER A 138 -21.02 -11.11 -1.59
N GLN A 139 -19.90 -11.75 -1.23
CA GLN A 139 -19.67 -13.18 -1.44
C GLN A 139 -20.08 -14.04 -0.23
N PHE A 140 -20.03 -13.50 0.97
CA PHE A 140 -20.37 -14.18 2.23
C PHE A 140 -21.32 -13.32 3.08
N PRO A 141 -22.60 -13.13 2.67
CA PRO A 141 -23.53 -12.21 3.33
C PRO A 141 -23.79 -12.49 4.82
N ALA A 142 -23.59 -13.75 5.24
CA ALA A 142 -23.72 -14.16 6.63
C ALA A 142 -22.55 -13.69 7.53
N VAL A 143 -21.44 -13.26 6.93
CA VAL A 143 -20.23 -12.83 7.65
C VAL A 143 -20.24 -11.31 7.79
N ASN A 144 -20.01 -10.83 9.02
CA ASN A 144 -19.85 -9.39 9.23
C ASN A 144 -18.45 -8.92 8.81
N PRO A 145 -18.32 -8.08 7.76
CA PRO A 145 -17.02 -7.63 7.28
C PRO A 145 -16.21 -6.87 8.32
N THR A 146 -16.87 -6.10 9.20
CA THR A 146 -16.17 -5.26 10.20
C THR A 146 -15.39 -6.07 11.23
N THR A 147 -15.74 -7.35 11.40
CA THR A 147 -15.05 -8.25 12.33
C THR A 147 -13.69 -8.70 11.80
N TYR A 148 -13.52 -8.81 10.48
CA TYR A 148 -12.37 -9.47 9.88
C TYR A 148 -11.57 -8.58 8.94
N ALA A 149 -12.19 -7.58 8.30
CA ALA A 149 -11.56 -6.86 7.19
C ALA A 149 -10.28 -6.12 7.59
N PHE A 150 -10.21 -5.57 8.81
CA PHE A 150 -9.03 -4.86 9.30
C PHE A 150 -7.77 -5.75 9.42
N LEU A 151 -7.94 -7.07 9.55
CA LEU A 151 -6.83 -8.01 9.67
C LEU A 151 -6.00 -8.10 8.39
N GLY A 152 -6.62 -7.91 7.23
CA GLY A 152 -5.90 -7.88 5.95
C GLY A 152 -4.82 -6.78 5.90
N PRO A 153 -5.20 -5.50 5.97
CA PRO A 153 -4.23 -4.40 6.01
C PRO A 153 -3.24 -4.49 7.18
N LEU A 154 -3.65 -5.05 8.34
CA LEU A 154 -2.76 -5.28 9.48
C LEU A 154 -1.60 -6.21 9.08
N VAL A 155 -1.94 -7.38 8.54
CA VAL A 155 -0.95 -8.36 8.09
C VAL A 155 -0.04 -7.78 7.02
N GLY A 156 -0.61 -7.08 6.02
CA GLY A 156 0.17 -6.47 4.96
C GLY A 156 1.11 -5.36 5.45
N ALA A 157 0.67 -4.54 6.40
CA ALA A 157 1.50 -3.49 6.99
C ALA A 157 2.68 -4.08 7.79
N LEU A 158 2.42 -5.11 8.61
CA LEU A 158 3.44 -5.79 9.41
C LEU A 158 4.42 -6.62 8.56
N SER A 159 3.99 -7.13 7.42
CA SER A 159 4.85 -7.89 6.49
C SER A 159 5.83 -7.01 5.71
N ARG A 160 5.59 -5.70 5.62
CA ARG A 160 6.41 -4.79 4.83
C ARG A 160 7.85 -4.64 5.32
N PRO A 161 8.13 -4.45 6.63
CA PRO A 161 9.50 -4.48 7.15
C PRO A 161 10.22 -5.79 6.87
N ILE A 162 9.49 -6.91 6.96
CA ILE A 162 10.02 -8.25 6.67
C ILE A 162 10.49 -8.32 5.21
N GLY A 163 9.67 -7.81 4.28
CA GLY A 163 10.01 -7.72 2.87
C GLY A 163 11.26 -6.89 2.60
N GLY A 164 11.40 -5.74 3.27
CA GLY A 164 12.60 -4.91 3.21
C GLY A 164 13.84 -5.66 3.71
N TRP A 165 13.75 -6.27 4.88
CA TRP A 165 14.84 -7.04 5.48
C TRP A 165 15.28 -8.25 4.64
N ILE A 166 14.34 -9.01 4.09
CA ILE A 166 14.67 -10.13 3.19
C ILE A 166 15.36 -9.59 1.93
N SER A 167 14.89 -8.47 1.40
CA SER A 167 15.42 -7.85 0.19
C SER A 167 16.84 -7.32 0.37
N ASP A 168 17.20 -6.83 1.56
CA ASP A 168 18.55 -6.42 1.89
C ASP A 168 19.53 -7.63 1.85
N LYS A 169 19.03 -8.85 2.11
CA LYS A 169 19.85 -10.07 2.12
C LYS A 169 19.98 -10.77 0.78
N ILE A 170 18.87 -10.95 0.06
CA ILE A 170 18.85 -11.79 -1.17
C ILE A 170 18.58 -10.98 -2.46
N GLY A 171 18.35 -9.68 -2.31
CA GLY A 171 18.10 -8.74 -3.41
C GLY A 171 16.60 -8.55 -3.71
N GLY A 172 16.21 -7.28 -3.86
CA GLY A 172 14.80 -6.89 -4.03
C GLY A 172 14.14 -7.49 -5.27
N ALA A 173 14.85 -7.62 -6.40
CA ALA A 173 14.28 -8.16 -7.63
C ALA A 173 13.81 -9.62 -7.47
N LYS A 174 14.61 -10.47 -6.83
CA LYS A 174 14.26 -11.86 -6.57
C LYS A 174 13.04 -11.97 -5.65
N VAL A 175 13.02 -11.15 -4.59
CA VAL A 175 11.88 -11.13 -3.65
C VAL A 175 10.62 -10.68 -4.36
N THR A 176 10.69 -9.62 -5.16
CA THR A 176 9.54 -9.10 -5.92
C THR A 176 8.99 -10.15 -6.90
N GLN A 177 9.87 -10.88 -7.61
CA GLN A 177 9.45 -11.95 -8.50
C GLN A 177 8.73 -13.08 -7.76
N LEU A 178 9.28 -13.54 -6.63
CA LEU A 178 8.64 -14.59 -5.81
C LEU A 178 7.29 -14.11 -5.24
N VAL A 179 7.19 -12.85 -4.89
CA VAL A 179 5.93 -12.24 -4.43
C VAL A 179 4.87 -12.30 -5.53
N PHE A 180 5.17 -11.94 -6.77
CA PHE A 180 4.17 -12.00 -7.85
C PHE A 180 3.75 -13.44 -8.15
N ILE A 181 4.65 -14.40 -8.13
CA ILE A 181 4.31 -15.83 -8.26
C ILE A 181 3.36 -16.25 -7.12
N GLY A 182 3.68 -15.88 -5.89
CA GLY A 182 2.82 -16.13 -4.74
C GLY A 182 1.46 -15.44 -4.83
N MET A 183 1.41 -14.20 -5.34
CA MET A 183 0.14 -13.48 -5.54
C MET A 183 -0.74 -14.14 -6.60
N ILE A 184 -0.18 -14.65 -7.68
CA ILE A 184 -0.91 -15.42 -8.68
C ILE A 184 -1.54 -16.66 -8.02
N ALA A 185 -0.76 -17.41 -7.25
CA ALA A 185 -1.25 -18.58 -6.52
C ALA A 185 -2.32 -18.18 -5.47
N GLY A 186 -2.11 -17.07 -4.77
CA GLY A 186 -3.07 -16.54 -3.79
C GLY A 186 -4.42 -16.17 -4.44
N VAL A 187 -4.41 -15.49 -5.59
CA VAL A 187 -5.66 -15.16 -6.33
C VAL A 187 -6.34 -16.42 -6.85
N ALA A 188 -5.57 -17.40 -7.34
CA ALA A 188 -6.13 -18.70 -7.75
C ALA A 188 -6.78 -19.43 -6.55
N GLY A 189 -6.16 -19.35 -5.37
CA GLY A 189 -6.75 -19.86 -4.13
C GLY A 189 -8.03 -19.12 -3.74
N VAL A 190 -8.07 -17.79 -3.86
CA VAL A 190 -9.30 -17.00 -3.63
C VAL A 190 -10.42 -17.50 -4.56
N LEU A 191 -10.15 -17.62 -5.86
CA LEU A 191 -11.12 -18.16 -6.83
C LEU A 191 -11.65 -19.54 -6.43
N ALA A 192 -10.79 -20.44 -5.96
CA ALA A 192 -11.18 -21.80 -5.56
C ALA A 192 -12.10 -21.85 -4.33
N PHE A 193 -12.03 -20.85 -3.45
CA PHE A 193 -12.84 -20.80 -2.22
C PHE A 193 -14.05 -19.86 -2.31
N LEU A 194 -14.21 -19.11 -3.41
CA LEU A 194 -15.41 -18.30 -3.64
C LEU A 194 -16.65 -19.16 -3.89
N PRO A 195 -17.85 -18.70 -3.52
CA PRO A 195 -19.09 -19.34 -3.95
C PRO A 195 -19.29 -19.16 -5.45
N HIS A 196 -19.67 -20.22 -6.15
CA HIS A 196 -19.99 -20.20 -7.57
C HIS A 196 -21.51 -20.29 -7.76
N GLY A 197 -22.08 -19.33 -8.48
CA GLY A 197 -23.53 -19.26 -8.67
C GLY A 197 -24.33 -19.07 -7.37
N GLY A 198 -23.74 -18.48 -6.34
CA GLY A 198 -24.37 -18.25 -5.03
C GLY A 198 -24.42 -19.49 -4.13
N VAL A 199 -23.81 -20.61 -4.54
CA VAL A 199 -23.80 -21.87 -3.78
C VAL A 199 -22.37 -22.28 -3.46
N GLY A 200 -22.17 -22.86 -2.28
CA GLY A 200 -20.88 -23.34 -1.83
C GLY A 200 -19.99 -22.21 -1.32
N GLY A 201 -18.67 -22.37 -1.54
CA GLY A 201 -17.66 -21.45 -1.01
C GLY A 201 -17.26 -21.79 0.43
N ASN A 202 -16.04 -21.41 0.78
CA ASN A 202 -15.48 -21.57 2.11
C ASN A 202 -14.87 -20.24 2.57
N PHE A 203 -15.55 -19.55 3.50
CA PHE A 203 -15.09 -18.27 4.02
C PHE A 203 -13.68 -18.34 4.62
N TRP A 204 -13.35 -19.37 5.37
CA TRP A 204 -12.04 -19.47 6.02
C TRP A 204 -10.91 -19.73 5.03
N GLY A 205 -11.15 -20.54 3.99
CA GLY A 205 -10.20 -20.72 2.91
C GLY A 205 -10.00 -19.44 2.10
N PHE A 206 -11.08 -18.77 1.73
CA PHE A 206 -11.06 -17.45 1.10
C PHE A 206 -10.30 -16.43 1.94
N PHE A 207 -10.61 -16.34 3.23
CA PHE A 207 -10.00 -15.40 4.17
C PHE A 207 -8.49 -15.66 4.33
N ALA A 208 -8.09 -16.92 4.48
CA ALA A 208 -6.67 -17.31 4.58
C ALA A 208 -5.89 -16.93 3.31
N CYS A 209 -6.46 -17.17 2.11
CA CYS A 209 -5.86 -16.76 0.84
C CYS A 209 -5.73 -15.24 0.75
N PHE A 210 -6.74 -14.49 1.19
CA PHE A 210 -6.66 -13.03 1.21
C PHE A 210 -5.62 -12.51 2.22
N LEU A 211 -5.50 -13.10 3.40
CA LEU A 211 -4.43 -12.75 4.35
C LEU A 211 -3.05 -13.04 3.77
N ALA A 212 -2.90 -14.16 3.06
CA ALA A 212 -1.65 -14.47 2.33
C ALA A 212 -1.37 -13.42 1.24
N LEU A 213 -2.37 -13.00 0.47
CA LEU A 213 -2.24 -11.91 -0.50
C LEU A 213 -1.81 -10.61 0.16
N PHE A 214 -2.41 -10.23 1.29
CA PHE A 214 -1.99 -9.05 2.04
C PHE A 214 -0.55 -9.17 2.54
N ALA A 215 -0.14 -10.32 3.06
CA ALA A 215 1.26 -10.56 3.47
C ALA A 215 2.22 -10.40 2.28
N LEU A 216 1.88 -11.01 1.14
CA LEU A 216 2.69 -10.93 -0.09
C LEU A 216 2.76 -9.49 -0.63
N THR A 217 1.64 -8.75 -0.65
CA THR A 217 1.67 -7.34 -1.05
C THR A 217 2.56 -6.51 -0.12
N GLY A 218 2.52 -6.77 1.18
CA GLY A 218 3.39 -6.12 2.16
C GLY A 218 4.87 -6.41 1.90
N ILE A 219 5.24 -7.68 1.75
CA ILE A 219 6.60 -8.09 1.39
C ILE A 219 7.04 -7.46 0.07
N GLY A 220 6.17 -7.48 -0.94
CA GLY A 220 6.39 -6.86 -2.24
C GLY A 220 6.61 -5.35 -2.15
N ASN A 221 5.87 -4.67 -1.29
CA ASN A 221 6.05 -3.23 -1.05
C ASN A 221 7.45 -2.92 -0.53
N GLY A 222 7.94 -3.69 0.46
CA GLY A 222 9.29 -3.54 0.99
C GLY A 222 10.35 -3.80 -0.08
N SER A 223 10.21 -4.90 -0.82
CA SER A 223 11.18 -5.32 -1.82
C SER A 223 11.25 -4.37 -3.02
N THR A 224 10.11 -3.87 -3.50
CA THR A 224 10.05 -2.97 -4.66
C THR A 224 10.66 -1.61 -4.33
N PHE A 225 10.35 -1.05 -3.15
CA PHE A 225 10.92 0.24 -2.73
C PHE A 225 12.44 0.19 -2.55
N MET A 226 12.97 -0.91 -2.01
CA MET A 226 14.41 -1.11 -1.86
C MET A 226 15.16 -1.08 -3.20
N GLN A 227 14.54 -1.53 -4.29
CA GLN A 227 15.18 -1.56 -5.61
C GLN A 227 15.43 -0.15 -6.16
N VAL A 228 14.56 0.83 -5.90
CA VAL A 228 14.65 2.16 -6.52
C VAL A 228 16.00 2.83 -6.23
N PRO A 229 16.47 3.01 -4.98
CA PRO A 229 17.77 3.60 -4.71
C PRO A 229 18.93 2.81 -5.34
N MET A 230 18.83 1.47 -5.40
CA MET A 230 19.88 0.62 -5.95
C MET A 230 20.02 0.77 -7.47
N ILE A 231 18.88 0.82 -8.19
CA ILE A 231 18.83 1.00 -9.64
C ILE A 231 19.46 2.34 -10.03
N PHE A 232 19.03 3.43 -9.36
CA PHE A 232 19.52 4.76 -9.71
C PHE A 232 20.98 4.99 -9.28
N ALA A 233 21.42 4.39 -8.16
CA ALA A 233 22.84 4.39 -7.80
C ALA A 233 23.68 3.69 -8.86
N GLY A 234 23.28 2.50 -9.30
CA GLY A 234 24.00 1.76 -10.36
C GLY A 234 23.98 2.49 -11.70
N PHE A 235 22.88 3.14 -12.06
CA PHE A 235 22.77 3.93 -13.29
C PHE A 235 23.74 5.10 -13.31
N HIS A 236 23.74 5.93 -12.26
CA HIS A 236 24.62 7.10 -12.19
C HIS A 236 26.10 6.72 -12.02
N GLN A 237 26.41 5.64 -11.29
CA GLN A 237 27.78 5.13 -11.18
C GLN A 237 28.34 4.68 -12.54
N LYS A 238 27.53 4.01 -13.38
CA LYS A 238 27.94 3.65 -14.75
C LYS A 238 28.24 4.88 -15.61
N LEU A 239 27.46 5.96 -15.46
CA LEU A 239 27.71 7.22 -16.20
C LEU A 239 28.98 7.96 -15.77
N ALA A 240 29.38 7.78 -14.50
CA ALA A 240 30.58 8.39 -13.92
C ALA A 240 31.85 7.50 -14.03
N ALA A 241 31.71 6.28 -14.54
CA ALA A 241 32.82 5.35 -14.66
C ALA A 241 33.96 5.96 -15.51
N GLY A 242 35.18 5.95 -14.97
CA GLY A 242 36.38 6.49 -15.65
C GLY A 242 36.52 8.01 -15.63
N LYS A 243 35.63 8.78 -14.97
CA LYS A 243 35.65 10.26 -14.98
C LYS A 243 36.24 10.90 -13.71
N GLY A 244 36.87 10.11 -12.85
CA GLY A 244 37.54 10.60 -11.63
C GLY A 244 36.57 10.75 -10.40
N GLU A 245 37.18 11.06 -9.25
CA GLU A 245 36.46 11.07 -7.98
C GLU A 245 35.35 12.14 -7.86
N ALA A 246 35.59 13.34 -8.36
CA ALA A 246 34.61 14.42 -8.34
C ALA A 246 33.35 14.05 -9.13
N ALA A 247 33.50 13.39 -10.29
CA ALA A 247 32.37 12.91 -11.08
C ALA A 247 31.59 11.78 -10.35
N GLN A 248 32.29 10.93 -9.62
CA GLN A 248 31.64 9.88 -8.81
C GLN A 248 30.84 10.45 -7.63
N GLN A 249 31.37 11.48 -6.95
CA GLN A 249 30.64 12.17 -5.87
C GLN A 249 29.38 12.87 -6.42
N GLN A 250 29.49 13.56 -7.54
CA GLN A 250 28.34 14.19 -8.21
C GLN A 250 27.30 13.15 -8.66
N ALA A 251 27.73 12.01 -9.20
CA ALA A 251 26.86 10.90 -9.58
C ALA A 251 26.09 10.34 -8.39
N ASN A 252 26.74 10.16 -7.24
CA ASN A 252 26.07 9.71 -6.02
C ASN A 252 25.01 10.71 -5.54
N ALA A 253 25.29 12.01 -5.53
CA ALA A 253 24.34 13.05 -5.16
C ALA A 253 23.13 13.07 -6.12
N SER A 254 23.39 12.99 -7.44
CA SER A 254 22.33 12.93 -8.45
C SER A 254 21.46 11.66 -8.33
N ALA A 255 22.09 10.52 -8.05
CA ALA A 255 21.39 9.26 -7.83
C ALA A 255 20.40 9.33 -6.65
N VAL A 256 20.81 9.94 -5.53
CA VAL A 256 19.94 10.10 -4.36
C VAL A 256 18.76 11.01 -4.67
N LYS A 257 18.97 12.14 -5.33
CA LYS A 257 17.90 13.08 -5.72
C LYS A 257 16.92 12.43 -6.69
N GLU A 258 17.42 11.76 -7.73
CA GLU A 258 16.59 11.10 -8.73
C GLU A 258 15.79 9.93 -8.13
N ALA A 259 16.42 9.10 -7.29
CA ALA A 259 15.74 8.03 -6.57
C ALA A 259 14.62 8.56 -5.65
N ALA A 260 14.85 9.66 -4.95
CA ALA A 260 13.84 10.28 -4.10
C ALA A 260 12.61 10.76 -4.90
N ALA A 261 12.83 11.36 -6.08
CA ALA A 261 11.76 11.78 -6.99
C ALA A 261 10.98 10.56 -7.52
N VAL A 262 11.67 9.50 -7.93
CA VAL A 262 11.06 8.24 -8.40
C VAL A 262 10.24 7.59 -7.30
N LEU A 263 10.73 7.50 -6.06
CA LEU A 263 9.98 6.96 -4.92
C LEU A 263 8.67 7.71 -4.70
N GLY A 264 8.69 9.04 -4.78
CA GLY A 264 7.50 9.87 -4.64
C GLY A 264 6.49 9.65 -5.77
N PHE A 265 6.96 9.69 -7.02
CA PHE A 265 6.11 9.51 -8.20
C PHE A 265 5.51 8.10 -8.28
N THR A 266 6.35 7.08 -8.08
CA THR A 266 5.93 5.66 -8.07
C THR A 266 4.87 5.38 -7.01
N ALA A 267 5.00 5.98 -5.81
CA ALA A 267 4.01 5.85 -4.76
C ALA A 267 2.66 6.50 -5.13
N ALA A 268 2.71 7.69 -5.72
CA ALA A 268 1.50 8.38 -6.20
C ALA A 268 0.81 7.59 -7.34
N PHE A 269 1.59 7.09 -8.31
CA PHE A 269 1.08 6.27 -9.40
C PHE A 269 0.41 4.98 -8.87
N ALA A 270 1.08 4.27 -7.99
CA ALA A 270 0.57 3.02 -7.44
C ALA A 270 -0.69 3.20 -6.58
N ALA A 271 -0.89 4.37 -5.98
CA ALA A 271 -2.09 4.66 -5.18
C ALA A 271 -3.40 4.52 -5.98
N TYR A 272 -3.35 4.66 -7.31
CA TYR A 272 -4.51 4.42 -8.17
C TYR A 272 -5.06 2.99 -8.07
N GLY A 273 -4.27 2.02 -7.60
CA GLY A 273 -4.77 0.67 -7.29
C GLY A 273 -5.94 0.67 -6.29
N GLY A 274 -5.93 1.62 -5.34
CA GLY A 274 -7.04 1.83 -4.40
C GLY A 274 -8.37 2.21 -5.05
N PHE A 275 -8.34 2.76 -6.27
CA PHE A 275 -9.52 3.03 -7.08
C PHE A 275 -9.85 1.87 -8.03
N PHE A 276 -8.86 1.41 -8.80
CA PHE A 276 -9.12 0.44 -9.87
C PHE A 276 -9.57 -0.93 -9.35
N ILE A 277 -9.01 -1.43 -8.25
CA ILE A 277 -9.35 -2.77 -7.74
C ILE A 277 -10.80 -2.83 -7.21
N PRO A 278 -11.26 -1.96 -6.30
CA PRO A 278 -12.67 -1.97 -5.89
C PRO A 278 -13.63 -1.73 -7.06
N LYS A 279 -13.27 -0.83 -7.99
CA LYS A 279 -14.05 -0.56 -9.20
C LYS A 279 -14.15 -1.81 -10.08
N SER A 280 -13.06 -2.56 -10.25
CA SER A 280 -13.07 -3.79 -11.05
C SER A 280 -13.97 -4.87 -10.45
N TYR A 281 -14.04 -5.01 -9.12
CA TYR A 281 -15.02 -5.90 -8.49
C TYR A 281 -16.46 -5.51 -8.83
N GLY A 282 -16.80 -4.23 -8.65
CA GLY A 282 -18.13 -3.74 -8.97
C GLY A 282 -18.50 -3.95 -10.44
N THR A 283 -17.59 -3.58 -11.35
CA THR A 283 -17.80 -3.76 -12.81
C THR A 283 -17.90 -5.24 -13.20
N SER A 284 -17.07 -6.12 -12.60
CA SER A 284 -17.14 -7.56 -12.84
C SER A 284 -18.50 -8.13 -12.43
N ILE A 285 -18.98 -7.77 -11.24
CA ILE A 285 -20.30 -8.22 -10.74
C ILE A 285 -21.42 -7.69 -11.67
N GLU A 286 -21.36 -6.42 -12.06
CA GLU A 286 -22.37 -5.80 -12.92
C GLU A 286 -22.46 -6.47 -14.31
N LEU A 287 -21.30 -6.79 -14.91
CA LEU A 287 -21.24 -7.33 -16.26
C LEU A 287 -21.37 -8.85 -16.34
N THR A 288 -20.90 -9.57 -15.34
CA THR A 288 -20.79 -11.06 -15.39
C THR A 288 -21.56 -11.76 -14.27
N GLY A 289 -22.13 -11.02 -13.33
CA GLY A 289 -22.77 -11.58 -12.13
C GLY A 289 -21.78 -12.13 -11.09
N SER A 290 -20.46 -12.08 -11.34
CA SER A 290 -19.41 -12.64 -10.48
C SER A 290 -18.21 -11.71 -10.36
N VAL A 291 -17.40 -11.87 -9.32
CA VAL A 291 -16.10 -11.20 -9.16
C VAL A 291 -14.97 -11.89 -9.94
N ASP A 292 -15.21 -13.04 -10.53
CA ASP A 292 -14.19 -13.90 -11.12
C ASP A 292 -13.42 -13.21 -12.25
N ALA A 293 -14.11 -12.45 -13.11
CA ALA A 293 -13.47 -11.75 -14.21
C ALA A 293 -12.43 -10.71 -13.73
N ALA A 294 -12.71 -10.03 -12.62
CA ALA A 294 -11.74 -9.11 -12.01
C ALA A 294 -10.52 -9.87 -11.47
N LEU A 295 -10.73 -11.01 -10.82
CA LEU A 295 -9.66 -11.84 -10.28
C LEU A 295 -8.78 -12.44 -11.39
N TYR A 296 -9.36 -12.90 -12.49
CA TYR A 296 -8.59 -13.31 -13.67
C TYR A 296 -7.78 -12.15 -14.27
N GLY A 297 -8.36 -10.94 -14.28
CA GLY A 297 -7.64 -9.74 -14.68
C GLY A 297 -6.42 -9.46 -13.80
N PHE A 298 -6.54 -9.68 -12.48
CA PHE A 298 -5.38 -9.53 -11.56
C PHE A 298 -4.31 -10.58 -11.81
N ILE A 299 -4.67 -11.84 -12.07
CA ILE A 299 -3.70 -12.87 -12.46
C ILE A 299 -2.95 -12.44 -13.72
N ALA A 300 -3.66 -12.02 -14.77
CA ALA A 300 -3.04 -11.54 -16.01
C ALA A 300 -2.11 -10.35 -15.77
N PHE A 301 -2.52 -9.42 -14.91
CA PHE A 301 -1.69 -8.28 -14.53
C PHE A 301 -0.41 -8.72 -13.78
N TYR A 302 -0.51 -9.61 -12.79
CA TYR A 302 0.65 -10.10 -12.05
C TYR A 302 1.62 -10.93 -12.90
N VAL A 303 1.13 -11.62 -13.92
CA VAL A 303 1.98 -12.30 -14.92
C VAL A 303 2.80 -11.29 -15.73
N SER A 304 2.28 -10.08 -15.94
CA SER A 304 2.99 -9.01 -16.65
C SER A 304 4.05 -8.28 -15.80
N CYS A 305 4.03 -8.50 -14.49
CA CYS A 305 4.97 -7.93 -13.52
C CYS A 305 6.19 -8.81 -13.31
#